data_598514bc5c3f8860e7ec6faa5ec82aa5
#
_entry.id   598514bc5c3f8860e7ec6faa5ec82aa5
#
_cell.length_a   1.000
_cell.length_b   1.000
_cell.length_c   1.000
_cell.angle_alpha   90.00
_cell.angle_beta   90.00
_cell.angle_gamma   90.00
#
_symmetry.space_group_name_H-M   'P 1'
#
loop_
_entity.id
_entity.type
_entity.pdbx_description
1 polymer ?
#
loop_
_entity_poly.entity_id
_entity_poly.type
_entity_poly.pdbx_seq_one_letter_code
_entity_poly.pdbx_strand_id
1 'polypeptide(L)'
;MALDPQGRIANVAAACLLMLSMVLHAHAAPSDEAILARTPPKLLSAFGFFDDLAAQAPAAGVLPFDLNTPLFSDGALKRRFVYVPKGKAAAYHDSEAFEFPVGAALVKTFAFPADYRQPDRDVRLIETRVMLRQESGWQAWAYQWNEEQTDAVLKIAGAKAEIATVKADGSPLAFTYSIPNKNQCKACHAFGGELVPLGPKARNLNRTFSYADGERNQLERWTEAGILRARPGAAGAPSVPDWRDASTDLEARARAWLDVNCAHCHRREGPASNSGLFLTYLETQPAALGIRKRPVAAGKGSGGREFDVKPGDPDGSILLYRVESIEPGVMMPELGRHLPDPEAVKLLRDWIAQLR
;
A
#
# COMPACT_ATOMS: atom_id res chain seq x y z
N MET A 1 0.79 -85.78 -46.86
CA MET A 1 1.71 -86.30 -45.85
C MET A 1 2.71 -85.20 -45.47
N ALA A 2 2.75 -84.91 -44.15
CA ALA A 2 3.63 -84.04 -43.41
C ALA A 2 3.50 -82.52 -43.71
N LEU A 3 2.83 -81.73 -42.90
CA LEU A 3 3.15 -81.18 -41.58
C LEU A 3 4.51 -80.48 -41.57
N ASP A 4 4.48 -79.30 -41.12
CA ASP A 4 4.43 -78.54 -40.02
C ASP A 4 4.88 -77.27 -39.95
N PRO A 5 4.85 -76.77 -38.93
CA PRO A 5 4.16 -75.61 -38.40
C PRO A 5 5.15 -74.62 -37.85
N GLN A 6 4.70 -73.63 -37.37
CA GLN A 6 5.18 -72.63 -36.39
C GLN A 6 5.14 -71.21 -36.93
N GLY A 7 3.91 -70.65 -36.91
CA GLY A 7 3.71 -69.22 -36.86
C GLY A 7 4.25 -68.64 -35.57
N ARG A 8 5.24 -67.78 -35.67
CA ARG A 8 5.64 -66.87 -34.62
C ARG A 8 4.99 -65.53 -34.85
N ILE A 9 4.00 -65.24 -34.01
CA ILE A 9 3.39 -63.92 -33.90
C ILE A 9 4.42 -63.02 -33.25
N ALA A 10 4.99 -62.10 -34.07
CA ALA A 10 5.82 -61.04 -33.52
C ALA A 10 4.90 -59.95 -32.96
N ASN A 11 4.84 -59.86 -31.63
CA ASN A 11 4.22 -58.73 -30.93
C ASN A 11 5.08 -57.49 -31.12
N VAL A 12 4.64 -56.57 -31.97
CA VAL A 12 5.20 -55.22 -32.06
C VAL A 12 4.55 -54.42 -30.93
N ALA A 13 5.25 -54.34 -29.82
CA ALA A 13 4.89 -53.38 -28.74
C ALA A 13 5.18 -51.95 -29.24
N ALA A 14 4.16 -51.24 -29.67
CA ALA A 14 4.23 -49.82 -29.93
C ALA A 14 4.37 -49.10 -28.58
N ALA A 15 5.62 -48.73 -28.22
CA ALA A 15 5.90 -47.85 -27.10
C ALA A 15 5.50 -46.43 -27.51
N CYS A 16 4.30 -45.96 -27.16
CA CYS A 16 3.93 -44.57 -27.21
C CYS A 16 4.76 -43.83 -26.13
N LEU A 17 5.87 -43.21 -26.52
CA LEU A 17 6.53 -42.19 -25.69
C LEU A 17 5.61 -40.94 -25.72
N LEU A 18 4.81 -40.77 -24.64
CA LEU A 18 4.23 -39.47 -24.31
C LEU A 18 5.39 -38.57 -23.85
N MET A 19 5.92 -37.79 -24.79
CA MET A 19 6.73 -36.63 -24.41
C MET A 19 5.80 -35.60 -23.76
N LEU A 20 5.80 -35.60 -22.42
CA LEU A 20 5.24 -34.52 -21.64
C LEU A 20 6.17 -33.32 -21.80
N SER A 21 5.91 -32.49 -22.82
CA SER A 21 6.58 -31.21 -22.98
C SER A 21 6.13 -30.33 -21.79
N MET A 22 6.92 -30.34 -20.72
CA MET A 22 6.88 -29.27 -19.73
C MET A 22 7.25 -27.99 -20.48
N VAL A 23 6.27 -27.22 -20.86
CA VAL A 23 6.47 -25.83 -21.26
C VAL A 23 6.93 -25.11 -20.01
N LEU A 24 8.25 -25.00 -19.84
CA LEU A 24 8.84 -24.08 -18.89
C LEU A 24 8.38 -22.68 -19.35
N HIS A 25 7.31 -22.19 -18.77
CA HIS A 25 7.00 -20.77 -18.86
C HIS A 25 8.18 -20.05 -18.22
N ALA A 26 9.06 -19.50 -19.03
CA ALA A 26 10.05 -18.56 -18.55
C ALA A 26 9.27 -17.39 -17.95
N HIS A 27 9.24 -17.30 -16.62
CA HIS A 27 8.66 -16.16 -15.92
C HIS A 27 9.41 -14.91 -16.40
N ALA A 28 8.75 -14.09 -17.20
CA ALA A 28 9.34 -12.87 -17.73
C ALA A 28 9.54 -11.88 -16.57
N ALA A 29 10.70 -11.25 -16.51
CA ALA A 29 10.89 -10.12 -15.59
C ALA A 29 10.04 -8.94 -16.06
N PRO A 30 9.69 -8.00 -15.16
CA PRO A 30 9.02 -6.75 -15.51
C PRO A 30 9.72 -6.00 -16.66
N SER A 31 8.92 -5.35 -17.51
CA SER A 31 9.41 -4.63 -18.68
C SER A 31 10.08 -3.30 -18.29
N ASP A 32 11.39 -3.23 -18.37
CA ASP A 32 12.14 -1.98 -18.16
C ASP A 32 11.70 -0.90 -19.17
N GLU A 33 11.37 -1.29 -20.41
CA GLU A 33 10.86 -0.37 -21.43
C GLU A 33 9.55 0.30 -20.98
N ALA A 34 8.59 -0.49 -20.47
CA ALA A 34 7.31 0.01 -19.96
C ALA A 34 7.48 0.90 -18.71
N ILE A 35 8.39 0.51 -17.81
CA ILE A 35 8.68 1.26 -16.57
C ILE A 35 9.33 2.62 -16.88
N LEU A 36 10.23 2.66 -17.85
CA LEU A 36 10.98 3.86 -18.23
C LEU A 36 10.27 4.70 -19.29
N ALA A 37 9.18 4.19 -19.87
CA ALA A 37 8.43 4.90 -20.90
C ALA A 37 7.91 6.25 -20.40
N ARG A 38 8.10 7.30 -21.18
CA ARG A 38 7.58 8.64 -20.89
C ARG A 38 6.05 8.66 -20.80
N THR A 39 5.39 7.85 -21.61
CA THR A 39 3.95 7.63 -21.60
C THR A 39 3.70 6.22 -21.07
N PRO A 40 2.98 6.05 -19.96
CA PRO A 40 2.73 4.73 -19.40
C PRO A 40 1.85 3.90 -20.34
N PRO A 41 1.98 2.57 -20.34
CA PRO A 41 1.10 1.67 -21.07
C PRO A 41 -0.38 1.90 -20.73
N LYS A 42 -1.27 1.60 -21.66
CA LYS A 42 -2.73 1.69 -21.43
C LYS A 42 -3.23 0.60 -20.48
N LEU A 43 -2.60 -0.56 -20.49
CA LEU A 43 -2.96 -1.74 -19.69
C LEU A 43 -1.89 -2.02 -18.64
N LEU A 44 -2.32 -2.46 -17.47
CA LEU A 44 -1.43 -2.82 -16.35
C LEU A 44 -0.58 -4.05 -16.70
N SER A 45 -1.14 -5.01 -17.43
CA SER A 45 -0.45 -6.23 -17.87
C SER A 45 0.84 -5.94 -18.63
N ALA A 46 0.91 -4.83 -19.37
CA ALA A 46 2.08 -4.47 -20.18
C ALA A 46 3.36 -4.21 -19.35
N PHE A 47 3.26 -3.99 -18.05
CA PHE A 47 4.44 -3.89 -17.18
C PHE A 47 5.07 -5.24 -16.86
N GLY A 48 4.32 -6.35 -16.93
CA GLY A 48 4.81 -7.66 -16.54
C GLY A 48 5.10 -7.83 -15.05
N PHE A 49 4.43 -7.09 -14.16
CA PHE A 49 4.64 -7.22 -12.72
C PHE A 49 4.10 -8.53 -12.13
N PHE A 50 3.21 -9.19 -12.84
CA PHE A 50 2.51 -10.39 -12.37
C PHE A 50 2.55 -11.48 -13.43
N ASP A 51 2.82 -12.71 -13.01
CA ASP A 51 2.68 -13.92 -13.83
C ASP A 51 1.21 -14.30 -14.01
N ASP A 52 0.41 -14.11 -12.92
CA ASP A 52 -1.05 -14.13 -12.96
C ASP A 52 -1.56 -12.78 -12.44
N LEU A 53 -2.09 -11.99 -13.37
CA LEU A 53 -2.51 -10.63 -13.07
C LEU A 53 -3.75 -10.62 -12.15
N ALA A 54 -4.72 -11.48 -12.39
CA ALA A 54 -5.96 -11.55 -11.61
C ALA A 54 -5.72 -12.05 -10.18
N ALA A 55 -4.89 -13.09 -10.02
CA ALA A 55 -4.49 -13.59 -8.72
C ALA A 55 -3.48 -12.66 -8.02
N GLN A 56 -2.88 -11.71 -8.74
CA GLN A 56 -1.77 -10.87 -8.27
C GLN A 56 -0.55 -11.72 -7.86
N ALA A 57 -0.29 -12.83 -8.58
CA ALA A 57 0.90 -13.63 -8.39
C ALA A 57 2.11 -12.89 -8.97
N PRO A 58 3.10 -12.50 -8.15
CA PRO A 58 4.18 -11.64 -8.62
C PRO A 58 5.11 -12.35 -9.59
N ALA A 59 5.54 -11.64 -10.63
CA ALA A 59 6.55 -12.10 -11.59
C ALA A 59 7.94 -12.18 -10.96
N ALA A 60 8.88 -12.82 -11.63
CA ALA A 60 10.25 -12.96 -11.17
C ALA A 60 10.90 -11.60 -10.84
N GLY A 61 11.45 -11.47 -9.64
CA GLY A 61 12.09 -10.24 -9.17
C GLY A 61 11.14 -9.22 -8.55
N VAL A 62 9.83 -9.47 -8.56
CA VAL A 62 8.83 -8.67 -7.84
C VAL A 62 8.56 -9.30 -6.49
N LEU A 63 8.71 -8.56 -5.40
CA LEU A 63 8.42 -9.04 -4.06
C LEU A 63 7.17 -8.39 -3.47
N PRO A 64 6.26 -9.17 -2.88
CA PRO A 64 5.18 -8.65 -2.06
C PRO A 64 5.73 -8.10 -0.74
N PHE A 65 5.04 -7.11 -0.18
CA PHE A 65 5.33 -6.57 1.15
C PHE A 65 4.09 -5.96 1.80
N ASP A 66 4.17 -5.76 3.11
CA ASP A 66 3.15 -5.02 3.83
C ASP A 66 3.78 -4.04 4.84
N LEU A 67 2.96 -3.25 5.50
CA LEU A 67 3.36 -2.21 6.45
C LEU A 67 2.85 -2.56 7.85
N ASN A 68 3.63 -2.21 8.88
CA ASN A 68 3.19 -2.34 10.27
C ASN A 68 1.89 -1.56 10.51
N THR A 69 1.85 -0.32 10.04
CA THR A 69 0.64 0.51 10.07
C THR A 69 0.28 0.92 8.65
N PRO A 70 -0.82 0.41 8.07
CA PRO A 70 -1.25 0.78 6.72
C PRO A 70 -2.07 2.07 6.68
N LEU A 71 -1.98 2.81 5.58
CA LEU A 71 -2.86 3.94 5.29
C LEU A 71 -4.31 3.46 5.19
N PHE A 72 -5.24 4.15 5.85
CA PHE A 72 -6.67 3.96 5.64
C PHE A 72 -7.13 4.44 4.26
N SER A 73 -8.03 3.70 3.61
CA SER A 73 -8.63 4.05 2.31
C SER A 73 -9.98 3.34 2.22
N ASP A 74 -10.99 3.86 2.93
CA ASP A 74 -12.38 3.36 2.93
C ASP A 74 -12.50 1.84 3.23
N GLY A 75 -11.58 1.30 4.04
CA GLY A 75 -11.56 -0.13 4.36
C GLY A 75 -10.92 -1.01 3.28
N ALA A 76 -10.47 -0.49 2.15
CA ALA A 76 -9.89 -1.30 1.08
C ALA A 76 -8.76 -2.23 1.58
N LEU A 77 -8.81 -3.48 1.21
CA LEU A 77 -7.68 -4.40 1.29
C LEU A 77 -6.57 -3.90 0.38
N LYS A 78 -5.33 -4.12 0.78
CA LYS A 78 -4.18 -3.60 0.01
C LYS A 78 -3.14 -4.68 -0.19
N ARG A 79 -2.78 -4.91 -1.45
CA ARG A 79 -1.61 -5.72 -1.83
C ARG A 79 -0.53 -4.78 -2.34
N ARG A 80 0.71 -5.00 -1.91
CA ARG A 80 1.85 -4.12 -2.24
C ARG A 80 2.99 -4.95 -2.77
N PHE A 81 3.66 -4.42 -3.79
CA PHE A 81 4.78 -5.09 -4.42
C PHE A 81 5.89 -4.08 -4.73
N VAL A 82 7.11 -4.57 -4.70
CA VAL A 82 8.32 -3.81 -5.08
C VAL A 82 9.08 -4.55 -6.15
N TYR A 83 9.59 -3.79 -7.11
CA TYR A 83 10.53 -4.23 -8.11
C TYR A 83 11.73 -3.31 -8.15
N VAL A 84 12.91 -3.88 -8.22
CA VAL A 84 14.17 -3.17 -8.47
C VAL A 84 14.91 -3.93 -9.57
N PRO A 85 15.40 -3.24 -10.62
CA PRO A 85 16.11 -3.89 -11.73
C PRO A 85 17.31 -4.71 -11.23
N LYS A 86 17.54 -5.86 -11.84
CA LYS A 86 18.66 -6.75 -11.50
C LYS A 86 20.00 -5.99 -11.49
N GLY A 87 20.78 -6.19 -10.44
CA GLY A 87 22.08 -5.53 -10.25
C GLY A 87 22.01 -4.12 -9.66
N LYS A 88 20.81 -3.57 -9.49
CA LYS A 88 20.57 -2.32 -8.73
C LYS A 88 19.97 -2.63 -7.37
N ALA A 89 20.04 -1.67 -6.44
CA ALA A 89 19.42 -1.79 -5.13
C ALA A 89 19.01 -0.41 -4.60
N ALA A 90 17.95 -0.38 -3.80
CA ALA A 90 17.58 0.80 -3.04
C ALA A 90 18.60 1.06 -1.91
N ALA A 91 18.90 2.32 -1.65
CA ALA A 91 19.71 2.70 -0.47
C ALA A 91 18.80 2.84 0.75
N TYR A 92 19.28 2.33 1.87
CA TYR A 92 18.60 2.41 3.15
C TYR A 92 18.55 3.85 3.65
N HIS A 93 17.45 4.20 4.32
CA HIS A 93 17.29 5.45 5.06
C HIS A 93 16.60 5.17 6.40
N ASP A 94 17.12 5.74 7.50
CA ASP A 94 16.63 5.46 8.85
C ASP A 94 15.22 5.99 9.12
N SER A 95 14.88 7.15 8.60
CA SER A 95 13.63 7.85 8.92
C SER A 95 12.67 8.05 7.74
N GLU A 96 13.19 8.11 6.51
CA GLU A 96 12.41 8.36 5.30
C GLU A 96 12.24 7.11 4.43
N ALA A 97 11.49 7.24 3.34
CA ALA A 97 11.41 6.19 2.33
C ALA A 97 12.78 5.91 1.74
N PHE A 98 13.06 4.64 1.44
CA PHE A 98 14.32 4.24 0.81
C PHE A 98 14.52 4.95 -0.54
N GLU A 99 15.78 5.18 -0.89
CA GLU A 99 16.17 5.77 -2.17
C GLU A 99 16.26 4.69 -3.24
N PHE A 100 15.24 4.64 -4.08
CA PHE A 100 15.15 3.65 -5.14
C PHE A 100 15.89 4.08 -6.40
N PRO A 101 16.59 3.16 -7.07
CA PRO A 101 17.27 3.44 -8.34
C PRO A 101 16.28 3.60 -9.50
N VAL A 102 16.73 4.27 -10.56
CA VAL A 102 16.01 4.37 -11.82
C VAL A 102 15.68 2.97 -12.36
N GLY A 103 14.43 2.78 -12.77
CA GLY A 103 13.84 1.52 -13.19
C GLY A 103 13.08 0.79 -12.07
N ALA A 104 13.16 1.24 -10.82
CA ALA A 104 12.38 0.66 -9.74
C ALA A 104 10.88 0.99 -9.88
N ALA A 105 10.05 0.08 -9.38
CA ALA A 105 8.60 0.24 -9.33
C ALA A 105 8.04 -0.15 -7.96
N LEU A 106 7.05 0.60 -7.51
CA LEU A 106 6.21 0.27 -6.36
C LEU A 106 4.77 0.11 -6.87
N VAL A 107 4.17 -1.03 -6.59
CA VAL A 107 2.82 -1.38 -7.05
C VAL A 107 1.91 -1.55 -5.84
N LYS A 108 0.72 -0.98 -5.89
CA LYS A 108 -0.26 -1.07 -4.80
C LYS A 108 -1.66 -1.27 -5.36
N THR A 109 -2.24 -2.43 -5.09
CA THR A 109 -3.61 -2.76 -5.48
C THR A 109 -4.57 -2.56 -4.31
N PHE A 110 -5.71 -1.97 -4.60
CA PHE A 110 -6.83 -1.78 -3.69
C PHE A 110 -7.97 -2.68 -4.10
N ALA A 111 -8.52 -3.41 -3.15
CA ALA A 111 -9.56 -4.40 -3.38
C ALA A 111 -10.60 -4.36 -2.26
N PHE A 112 -11.79 -4.87 -2.53
CA PHE A 112 -12.84 -5.00 -1.54
C PHE A 112 -13.40 -6.42 -1.56
N PRO A 113 -13.54 -7.08 -0.39
CA PRO A 113 -14.24 -8.35 -0.31
C PRO A 113 -15.75 -8.10 -0.45
N ALA A 114 -16.49 -9.10 -0.90
CA ALA A 114 -17.97 -9.06 -0.87
C ALA A 114 -18.49 -9.02 0.58
N ASP A 115 -17.73 -9.58 1.52
CA ASP A 115 -18.08 -9.65 2.93
C ASP A 115 -16.80 -9.61 3.82
N TYR A 116 -16.66 -8.59 4.68
CA TYR A 116 -15.52 -8.46 5.59
C TYR A 116 -15.46 -9.54 6.68
N ARG A 117 -16.50 -10.33 6.88
CA ARG A 117 -16.46 -11.52 7.74
C ARG A 117 -15.68 -12.68 7.10
N GLN A 118 -15.49 -12.62 5.78
CA GLN A 118 -14.72 -13.57 4.96
C GLN A 118 -13.80 -12.79 3.99
N PRO A 119 -12.81 -12.04 4.50
CA PRO A 119 -12.08 -11.03 3.72
C PRO A 119 -11.23 -11.59 2.57
N ASP A 120 -10.97 -12.90 2.57
CA ASP A 120 -10.18 -13.59 1.54
C ASP A 120 -11.04 -14.20 0.43
N ARG A 121 -12.39 -14.08 0.52
CA ARG A 121 -13.33 -14.64 -0.45
C ARG A 121 -14.02 -13.54 -1.25
N ASP A 122 -14.26 -13.85 -2.53
CA ASP A 122 -14.98 -12.96 -3.46
C ASP A 122 -14.42 -11.52 -3.45
N VAL A 123 -13.08 -11.42 -3.50
CA VAL A 123 -12.35 -10.17 -3.45
C VAL A 123 -12.30 -9.56 -4.85
N ARG A 124 -12.91 -8.39 -5.01
CA ARG A 124 -12.90 -7.61 -6.25
C ARG A 124 -11.75 -6.60 -6.24
N LEU A 125 -10.85 -6.68 -7.21
CA LEU A 125 -9.80 -5.70 -7.45
C LEU A 125 -10.44 -4.45 -8.06
N ILE A 126 -10.11 -3.27 -7.54
CA ILE A 126 -10.73 -2.02 -7.98
C ILE A 126 -9.73 -1.12 -8.66
N GLU A 127 -8.56 -0.95 -8.05
CA GLU A 127 -7.53 -0.03 -8.52
C GLU A 127 -6.14 -0.61 -8.26
N THR A 128 -5.23 -0.43 -9.23
CA THR A 128 -3.80 -0.61 -8.99
C THR A 128 -3.08 0.69 -9.28
N ARG A 129 -2.34 1.21 -8.30
CA ARG A 129 -1.43 2.35 -8.45
C ARG A 129 -0.03 1.86 -8.67
N VAL A 130 0.67 2.46 -9.60
CA VAL A 130 2.09 2.23 -9.84
C VAL A 130 2.86 3.53 -9.63
N MET A 131 3.96 3.46 -8.91
CA MET A 131 4.96 4.49 -8.85
C MET A 131 6.21 3.98 -9.54
N LEU A 132 6.69 4.71 -10.54
CA LEU A 132 7.80 4.32 -11.41
C LEU A 132 8.94 5.30 -11.22
N ARG A 133 10.13 4.82 -10.89
CA ARG A 133 11.33 5.65 -10.74
C ARG A 133 12.01 5.84 -12.09
N GLN A 134 11.80 6.99 -12.68
CA GLN A 134 12.44 7.40 -13.93
C GLN A 134 13.62 8.35 -13.66
N GLU A 135 14.42 8.68 -14.66
CA GLU A 135 15.50 9.66 -14.53
C GLU A 135 14.98 11.05 -14.14
N SER A 136 13.81 11.42 -14.65
CA SER A 136 13.13 12.67 -14.31
C SER A 136 12.48 12.70 -12.92
N GLY A 137 12.66 11.68 -12.10
CA GLY A 137 12.00 11.54 -10.80
C GLY A 137 10.94 10.44 -10.81
N TRP A 138 10.14 10.38 -9.74
CA TRP A 138 9.03 9.45 -9.64
C TRP A 138 7.85 9.89 -10.49
N GLN A 139 7.19 8.91 -11.11
CA GLN A 139 5.90 9.09 -11.77
C GLN A 139 4.86 8.20 -11.11
N ALA A 140 3.65 8.70 -10.91
CA ALA A 140 2.55 7.95 -10.32
C ALA A 140 1.36 7.85 -11.28
N TRP A 141 0.79 6.64 -11.39
CA TRP A 141 -0.30 6.34 -12.30
C TRP A 141 -1.32 5.43 -11.62
N ALA A 142 -2.61 5.62 -11.93
CA ALA A 142 -3.71 4.80 -11.45
C ALA A 142 -4.34 4.01 -12.60
N TYR A 143 -4.62 2.74 -12.36
CA TYR A 143 -5.26 1.81 -13.26
C TYR A 143 -6.53 1.29 -12.62
N GLN A 144 -7.66 1.37 -13.31
CA GLN A 144 -8.94 0.81 -12.87
C GLN A 144 -9.12 -0.59 -13.44
N TRP A 145 -9.42 -1.56 -12.61
CA TRP A 145 -9.74 -2.92 -13.03
C TRP A 145 -11.05 -2.98 -13.81
N ASN A 146 -11.07 -3.81 -14.87
CA ASN A 146 -12.29 -4.10 -15.59
C ASN A 146 -13.21 -5.02 -14.76
N GLU A 147 -14.47 -5.14 -15.19
CA GLU A 147 -15.46 -5.95 -14.46
C GLU A 147 -15.13 -7.43 -14.49
N GLU A 148 -14.52 -7.90 -15.58
CA GLU A 148 -14.09 -9.28 -15.78
C GLU A 148 -12.86 -9.65 -14.94
N GLN A 149 -12.25 -8.69 -14.25
CA GLN A 149 -11.04 -8.88 -13.43
C GLN A 149 -9.84 -9.46 -14.20
N THR A 150 -9.75 -9.19 -15.50
CA THR A 150 -8.71 -9.72 -16.39
C THR A 150 -7.54 -8.76 -16.58
N ASP A 151 -7.81 -7.43 -16.52
CA ASP A 151 -6.76 -6.39 -16.61
C ASP A 151 -7.26 -5.07 -16.01
N ALA A 152 -6.36 -4.11 -15.87
CA ALA A 152 -6.67 -2.76 -15.43
C ALA A 152 -6.22 -1.70 -16.45
N VAL A 153 -7.05 -0.68 -16.63
CA VAL A 153 -6.91 0.36 -17.64
C VAL A 153 -6.48 1.68 -16.99
N LEU A 154 -5.50 2.34 -17.58
CA LEU A 154 -4.97 3.64 -17.15
C LEU A 154 -6.07 4.71 -17.04
N LYS A 155 -6.11 5.42 -15.92
CA LYS A 155 -7.05 6.51 -15.61
C LYS A 155 -6.31 7.81 -15.25
N ILE A 156 -5.87 8.56 -16.24
CA ILE A 156 -5.14 9.82 -16.02
C ILE A 156 -6.01 10.87 -15.31
N ALA A 157 -7.29 10.96 -15.72
CA ALA A 157 -8.27 11.88 -15.15
C ALA A 157 -8.91 11.38 -13.84
N GLY A 158 -8.49 10.21 -13.35
CA GLY A 158 -9.17 9.52 -12.27
C GLY A 158 -10.43 8.80 -12.73
N ALA A 159 -11.09 8.12 -11.80
CA ALA A 159 -12.33 7.39 -12.06
C ALA A 159 -13.14 7.20 -10.77
N LYS A 160 -14.31 6.59 -10.87
CA LYS A 160 -15.14 6.17 -9.76
C LYS A 160 -15.50 4.69 -9.92
N ALA A 161 -15.68 4.02 -8.80
CA ALA A 161 -16.15 2.63 -8.76
C ALA A 161 -17.21 2.49 -7.65
N GLU A 162 -18.31 1.87 -7.97
CA GLU A 162 -19.36 1.56 -6.97
C GLU A 162 -18.92 0.33 -6.17
N ILE A 163 -18.90 0.47 -4.86
CA ILE A 163 -18.58 -0.59 -3.91
C ILE A 163 -19.85 -0.97 -3.17
N ALA A 164 -20.13 -2.28 -3.14
CA ALA A 164 -21.14 -2.87 -2.29
C ALA A 164 -20.52 -4.06 -1.57
N THR A 165 -20.60 -4.07 -0.25
CA THR A 165 -19.98 -5.08 0.62
C THR A 165 -20.78 -5.22 1.91
N VAL A 166 -20.44 -6.24 2.71
CA VAL A 166 -20.99 -6.43 4.06
C VAL A 166 -19.89 -6.15 5.07
N LYS A 167 -20.16 -5.30 6.06
CA LYS A 167 -19.21 -4.99 7.13
C LYS A 167 -19.01 -6.17 8.09
N ALA A 168 -17.98 -6.10 8.93
CA ALA A 168 -17.69 -7.12 9.94
C ALA A 168 -18.84 -7.33 10.95
N ASP A 169 -19.69 -6.32 11.19
CA ASP A 169 -20.88 -6.38 12.02
C ASP A 169 -22.10 -6.99 11.29
N GLY A 170 -21.95 -7.37 10.03
CA GLY A 170 -23.02 -7.93 9.19
C GLY A 170 -23.90 -6.89 8.50
N SER A 171 -23.71 -5.60 8.75
CA SER A 171 -24.51 -4.55 8.09
C SER A 171 -24.03 -4.30 6.66
N PRO A 172 -24.94 -3.96 5.71
CA PRO A 172 -24.55 -3.61 4.36
C PRO A 172 -23.82 -2.27 4.33
N LEU A 173 -22.85 -2.15 3.40
CA LEU A 173 -22.15 -0.93 3.10
C LEU A 173 -22.10 -0.73 1.59
N ALA A 174 -22.58 0.42 1.12
CA ALA A 174 -22.47 0.83 -0.27
C ALA A 174 -21.98 2.28 -0.35
N PHE A 175 -21.01 2.53 -1.21
CA PHE A 175 -20.45 3.87 -1.44
C PHE A 175 -19.71 3.95 -2.77
N THR A 176 -19.47 5.17 -3.23
CA THR A 176 -18.65 5.43 -4.41
C THR A 176 -17.18 5.61 -4.02
N TYR A 177 -16.31 4.70 -4.43
CA TYR A 177 -14.87 4.79 -4.27
C TYR A 177 -14.26 5.68 -5.35
N SER A 178 -13.38 6.61 -4.96
CA SER A 178 -12.69 7.50 -5.90
C SER A 178 -11.28 7.04 -6.22
N ILE A 179 -11.02 6.79 -7.49
CA ILE A 179 -9.69 6.56 -8.05
C ILE A 179 -9.07 7.93 -8.36
N PRO A 180 -7.93 8.30 -7.78
CA PRO A 180 -7.37 9.63 -7.92
C PRO A 180 -6.87 9.91 -9.35
N ASN A 181 -6.95 11.16 -9.76
CA ASN A 181 -6.27 11.63 -10.97
C ASN A 181 -4.77 11.86 -10.71
N LYS A 182 -4.01 12.08 -11.79
CA LYS A 182 -2.55 12.30 -11.71
C LYS A 182 -2.14 13.45 -10.78
N ASN A 183 -2.91 14.53 -10.72
CA ASN A 183 -2.58 15.69 -9.89
C ASN A 183 -2.85 15.41 -8.41
N GLN A 184 -3.88 14.63 -8.10
CA GLN A 184 -4.18 14.23 -6.72
C GLN A 184 -3.10 13.33 -6.10
N CYS A 185 -2.34 12.59 -6.90
CA CYS A 185 -1.18 11.85 -6.39
C CYS A 185 -0.15 12.80 -5.75
N LYS A 186 0.09 13.96 -6.36
CA LYS A 186 1.03 14.96 -5.84
C LYS A 186 0.59 15.55 -4.49
N ALA A 187 -0.71 15.66 -4.24
CA ALA A 187 -1.21 16.22 -3.00
C ALA A 187 -0.73 15.47 -1.74
N CYS A 188 -0.56 14.14 -1.85
CA CYS A 188 -0.06 13.30 -0.76
C CYS A 188 1.45 12.99 -0.88
N HIS A 189 1.94 12.83 -2.12
CA HIS A 189 3.30 12.34 -2.38
C HIS A 189 4.33 13.46 -2.57
N ALA A 190 3.96 14.73 -2.42
CA ALA A 190 4.91 15.84 -2.52
C ALA A 190 5.80 15.94 -1.27
N PHE A 191 7.12 15.95 -1.48
CA PHE A 191 8.12 16.19 -0.48
C PHE A 191 9.24 17.06 -1.07
N GLY A 192 9.46 18.22 -0.51
CA GLY A 192 10.45 19.18 -1.04
C GLY A 192 10.21 19.58 -2.51
N GLY A 193 8.96 19.55 -2.98
CA GLY A 193 8.61 19.83 -4.37
C GLY A 193 8.66 18.62 -5.31
N GLU A 194 9.24 17.51 -4.88
CA GLU A 194 9.37 16.28 -5.65
C GLU A 194 8.30 15.26 -5.27
N LEU A 195 7.95 14.38 -6.21
CA LEU A 195 7.06 13.26 -5.94
C LEU A 195 7.89 12.10 -5.35
N VAL A 196 7.49 11.59 -4.17
CA VAL A 196 8.22 10.53 -3.47
C VAL A 196 7.29 9.42 -2.98
N PRO A 197 7.77 8.19 -2.80
CA PRO A 197 7.01 7.14 -2.13
C PRO A 197 6.86 7.44 -0.65
N LEU A 198 5.76 6.98 -0.04
CA LEU A 198 5.46 7.20 1.38
C LEU A 198 5.66 5.95 2.24
N GLY A 199 5.34 4.78 1.69
CA GLY A 199 5.22 3.54 2.45
C GLY A 199 6.54 2.86 2.84
N PRO A 200 7.51 2.70 1.93
CA PRO A 200 8.69 1.88 2.18
C PRO A 200 9.73 2.60 3.04
N LYS A 201 9.39 2.80 4.31
CA LYS A 201 10.27 3.29 5.39
C LYS A 201 10.69 2.12 6.27
N ALA A 202 11.92 2.14 6.78
CA ALA A 202 12.45 1.07 7.63
C ALA A 202 11.49 0.70 8.77
N ARG A 203 10.98 1.70 9.50
CA ARG A 203 10.08 1.50 10.64
C ARG A 203 8.77 0.80 10.31
N ASN A 204 8.27 0.93 9.09
CA ASN A 204 7.03 0.29 8.63
C ASN A 204 7.28 -1.09 8.00
N LEU A 205 8.49 -1.33 7.47
CA LEU A 205 8.89 -2.58 6.83
C LEU A 205 9.56 -3.57 7.79
N ASN A 206 10.04 -3.10 8.96
CA ASN A 206 10.67 -3.97 9.94
C ASN A 206 9.61 -4.83 10.66
N ARG A 207 9.17 -5.87 9.98
CA ARG A 207 8.19 -6.87 10.43
C ARG A 207 8.39 -8.20 9.73
N THR A 208 7.87 -9.26 10.32
CA THR A 208 7.72 -10.57 9.66
C THR A 208 6.60 -10.50 8.62
N PHE A 209 6.84 -11.13 7.47
CA PHE A 209 5.88 -11.27 6.39
C PHE A 209 5.92 -12.72 5.87
N SER A 210 4.75 -13.28 5.53
CA SER A 210 4.62 -14.65 4.99
C SER A 210 4.83 -14.61 3.48
N TYR A 211 6.03 -14.97 3.03
CA TYR A 211 6.36 -15.18 1.63
C TYR A 211 5.99 -16.62 1.20
N ALA A 212 5.98 -16.88 -0.09
CA ALA A 212 5.69 -18.22 -0.61
C ALA A 212 6.70 -19.30 -0.13
N ASP A 213 7.92 -18.89 0.20
CA ASP A 213 9.02 -19.74 0.69
C ASP A 213 9.20 -19.69 2.22
N GLY A 214 8.23 -19.14 2.95
CA GLY A 214 8.20 -19.10 4.41
C GLY A 214 8.24 -17.69 5.00
N GLU A 215 8.15 -17.61 6.32
CA GLU A 215 8.17 -16.35 7.05
C GLU A 215 9.58 -15.76 7.14
N ARG A 216 9.70 -14.46 6.85
CA ARG A 216 10.95 -13.69 6.92
C ARG A 216 10.69 -12.28 7.40
N ASN A 217 11.66 -11.65 8.07
CA ASN A 217 11.65 -10.19 8.22
C ASN A 217 11.80 -9.53 6.85
N GLN A 218 10.96 -8.55 6.55
CA GLN A 218 10.93 -7.93 5.22
C GLN A 218 12.23 -7.20 4.86
N LEU A 219 12.87 -6.53 5.81
CA LEU A 219 14.16 -5.86 5.56
C LEU A 219 15.25 -6.88 5.22
N GLU A 220 15.24 -8.05 5.88
CA GLU A 220 16.16 -9.15 5.58
C GLU A 220 15.86 -9.73 4.20
N ARG A 221 14.60 -10.04 3.92
CA ARG A 221 14.19 -10.57 2.63
C ARG A 221 14.54 -9.64 1.46
N TRP A 222 14.35 -8.32 1.64
CA TRP A 222 14.73 -7.34 0.62
C TRP A 222 16.23 -7.27 0.40
N THR A 223 17.02 -7.48 1.47
CA THR A 223 18.49 -7.51 1.36
C THR A 223 18.96 -8.79 0.66
N GLU A 224 18.42 -9.96 1.04
CA GLU A 224 18.71 -11.25 0.41
C GLU A 224 18.36 -11.24 -1.08
N ALA A 225 17.24 -10.61 -1.45
CA ALA A 225 16.80 -10.45 -2.83
C ALA A 225 17.59 -9.37 -3.62
N GLY A 226 18.52 -8.66 -2.98
CA GLY A 226 19.28 -7.58 -3.61
C GLY A 226 18.49 -6.29 -3.86
N ILE A 227 17.28 -6.16 -3.29
CA ILE A 227 16.43 -4.97 -3.42
C ILE A 227 16.93 -3.83 -2.54
N LEU A 228 17.46 -4.15 -1.34
CA LEU A 228 17.91 -3.18 -0.35
C LEU A 228 19.37 -3.43 0.02
N ARG A 229 20.16 -2.37 0.11
CA ARG A 229 21.56 -2.41 0.54
C ARG A 229 21.84 -1.43 1.68
N ALA A 230 23.00 -1.63 2.33
CA ALA A 230 23.56 -0.73 3.34
C ALA A 230 22.61 -0.46 4.52
N ARG A 231 21.96 -1.52 5.05
CA ARG A 231 21.09 -1.42 6.22
C ARG A 231 21.75 -1.95 7.50
N PRO A 232 21.36 -1.48 8.69
CA PRO A 232 21.65 -2.18 9.95
C PRO A 232 20.90 -3.54 9.97
N GLY A 233 21.30 -4.47 10.84
CA GLY A 233 20.53 -5.68 11.11
C GLY A 233 19.09 -5.35 11.50
N ALA A 234 18.13 -6.28 11.28
CA ALA A 234 16.71 -6.05 11.60
C ALA A 234 16.49 -5.59 13.06
N ALA A 235 17.27 -6.13 14.00
CA ALA A 235 17.23 -5.74 15.41
C ALA A 235 17.67 -4.29 15.68
N GLY A 236 18.53 -3.72 14.82
CA GLY A 236 18.98 -2.33 14.91
C GLY A 236 18.17 -1.35 14.06
N ALA A 237 17.27 -1.85 13.21
CA ALA A 237 16.41 -1.01 12.40
C ALA A 237 15.18 -0.53 13.20
N PRO A 238 14.72 0.72 12.99
CA PRO A 238 13.55 1.24 13.69
C PRO A 238 12.29 0.43 13.30
N SER A 239 11.33 0.34 14.25
CA SER A 239 10.01 -0.25 14.02
C SER A 239 8.93 0.62 14.65
N VAL A 240 7.74 0.63 14.04
CA VAL A 240 6.52 1.15 14.64
C VAL A 240 5.57 -0.02 14.93
N PRO A 241 4.66 0.08 15.92
CA PRO A 241 3.69 -0.97 16.19
C PRO A 241 2.68 -1.12 15.04
N ASP A 242 2.04 -2.27 14.96
CA ASP A 242 0.71 -2.34 14.36
C ASP A 242 -0.24 -1.54 15.27
N TRP A 243 -0.85 -0.51 14.75
CA TRP A 243 -1.73 0.37 15.51
C TRP A 243 -2.97 -0.34 16.07
N ARG A 244 -3.31 -1.51 15.54
CA ARG A 244 -4.42 -2.37 16.00
C ARG A 244 -4.02 -3.29 17.15
N ASP A 245 -2.74 -3.52 17.36
CA ASP A 245 -2.27 -4.39 18.43
C ASP A 245 -2.47 -3.72 19.81
N ALA A 246 -3.56 -4.08 20.48
CA ALA A 246 -3.93 -3.55 21.78
C ALA A 246 -2.94 -3.88 22.92
N SER A 247 -2.00 -4.80 22.71
CA SER A 247 -0.94 -5.12 23.68
C SER A 247 0.17 -4.05 23.69
N THR A 248 0.23 -3.21 22.68
CA THR A 248 1.21 -2.14 22.53
C THR A 248 0.69 -0.83 23.15
N ASP A 249 1.63 0.01 23.60
CA ASP A 249 1.35 1.32 24.18
C ASP A 249 0.42 2.18 23.32
N LEU A 250 -0.58 2.81 23.94
CA LEU A 250 -1.62 3.54 23.24
C LEU A 250 -1.09 4.77 22.50
N GLU A 251 -0.14 5.51 23.09
CA GLU A 251 0.48 6.67 22.43
C GLU A 251 1.29 6.23 21.22
N ALA A 252 2.08 5.16 21.35
CA ALA A 252 2.85 4.61 20.23
C ALA A 252 1.95 4.20 19.06
N ARG A 253 0.79 3.58 19.33
CA ARG A 253 -0.22 3.19 18.34
C ARG A 253 -0.86 4.41 17.67
N ALA A 254 -1.29 5.39 18.45
CA ALA A 254 -1.86 6.64 17.93
C ALA A 254 -0.85 7.39 17.04
N ARG A 255 0.41 7.47 17.49
CA ARG A 255 1.50 8.09 16.76
C ARG A 255 1.83 7.35 15.45
N ALA A 256 1.82 6.01 15.46
CA ALA A 256 2.01 5.21 14.25
C ALA A 256 0.88 5.44 13.23
N TRP A 257 -0.36 5.52 13.69
CA TRP A 257 -1.50 5.82 12.82
C TRP A 257 -1.41 7.24 12.23
N LEU A 258 -1.08 8.25 13.05
CA LEU A 258 -0.91 9.64 12.62
C LEU A 258 0.23 9.81 11.62
N ASP A 259 1.36 9.11 11.82
CA ASP A 259 2.50 9.15 10.89
C ASP A 259 2.10 8.70 9.48
N VAL A 260 1.35 7.61 9.39
CA VAL A 260 0.98 7.05 8.08
C VAL A 260 -0.18 7.79 7.43
N ASN A 261 -1.18 8.22 8.23
CA ASN A 261 -2.42 8.78 7.69
C ASN A 261 -2.40 10.31 7.54
N CYS A 262 -1.50 11.01 8.24
CA CYS A 262 -1.50 12.46 8.30
C CYS A 262 -0.14 13.10 8.01
N ALA A 263 0.98 12.48 8.44
CA ALA A 263 2.29 13.13 8.38
C ALA A 263 2.86 13.33 6.97
N HIS A 264 2.31 12.67 5.95
CA HIS A 264 2.72 12.94 4.58
C HIS A 264 2.37 14.38 4.13
N CYS A 265 1.33 14.98 4.72
CA CYS A 265 0.99 16.38 4.57
C CYS A 265 1.44 17.22 5.78
N HIS A 266 1.21 16.74 7.00
CA HIS A 266 1.49 17.42 8.26
C HIS A 266 2.91 17.14 8.76
N ARG A 267 3.90 17.74 8.08
CA ARG A 267 5.32 17.74 8.38
C ARG A 267 5.95 19.04 7.84
N ARG A 268 7.19 19.32 8.27
CA ARG A 268 7.86 20.61 7.91
C ARG A 268 8.01 20.82 6.41
N GLU A 269 8.24 19.74 5.66
CA GLU A 269 8.45 19.74 4.21
C GLU A 269 7.17 19.40 3.42
N GLY A 270 6.07 19.16 4.12
CA GLY A 270 4.81 18.75 3.52
C GLY A 270 3.91 19.91 3.12
N PRO A 271 2.89 19.66 2.29
CA PRO A 271 1.99 20.70 1.79
C PRO A 271 1.17 21.42 2.88
N ALA A 272 0.98 20.80 4.06
CA ALA A 272 0.31 21.40 5.22
C ALA A 272 1.27 21.97 6.28
N SER A 273 2.53 22.25 5.92
CA SER A 273 3.56 22.76 6.84
C SER A 273 3.16 24.07 7.51
N ASN A 274 2.41 24.93 6.83
CA ASN A 274 1.90 26.18 7.35
C ASN A 274 0.92 26.04 8.53
N SER A 275 0.36 24.85 8.74
CA SER A 275 -0.49 24.58 9.89
C SER A 275 0.30 24.54 11.21
N GLY A 276 1.61 24.31 11.16
CA GLY A 276 2.45 24.09 12.31
C GLY A 276 2.08 22.81 13.10
N LEU A 277 1.27 21.94 12.50
CA LEU A 277 0.92 20.63 13.01
C LEU A 277 1.82 19.60 12.31
N PHE A 278 2.67 18.90 13.07
CA PHE A 278 3.64 17.93 12.55
C PHE A 278 3.42 16.58 13.24
N LEU A 279 3.00 15.59 12.46
CA LEU A 279 2.49 14.32 12.95
C LEU A 279 3.38 13.13 12.59
N THR A 280 4.66 13.40 12.27
CA THR A 280 5.64 12.32 12.05
C THR A 280 5.86 11.53 13.34
N TYR A 281 6.12 10.24 13.21
CA TYR A 281 6.32 9.35 14.36
C TYR A 281 7.44 9.81 15.29
N LEU A 282 8.45 10.45 14.76
CA LEU A 282 9.63 10.92 15.49
C LEU A 282 9.48 12.34 16.08
N GLU A 283 8.35 13.02 15.85
CA GLU A 283 8.12 14.36 16.44
C GLU A 283 7.94 14.23 17.98
N THR A 284 8.63 15.06 18.74
CA THR A 284 8.61 15.00 20.19
C THR A 284 8.04 16.27 20.84
N GLN A 285 7.87 17.32 20.06
CA GLN A 285 7.39 18.60 20.59
C GLN A 285 5.86 18.57 20.75
N PRO A 286 5.32 18.70 21.98
CA PRO A 286 3.87 18.62 22.21
C PRO A 286 3.06 19.61 21.39
N ALA A 287 3.53 20.86 21.27
CA ALA A 287 2.87 21.86 20.45
C ALA A 287 2.87 21.51 18.95
N ALA A 288 3.94 20.90 18.43
CA ALA A 288 4.00 20.43 17.06
C ALA A 288 3.03 19.25 16.81
N LEU A 289 2.78 18.41 17.82
CA LEU A 289 1.76 17.37 17.80
C LEU A 289 0.33 17.91 17.98
N GLY A 290 0.17 19.22 18.10
CA GLY A 290 -1.14 19.88 18.27
C GLY A 290 -1.61 19.99 19.72
N ILE A 291 -0.85 19.47 20.71
CA ILE A 291 -1.26 19.46 22.11
C ILE A 291 -1.28 20.90 22.65
N ARG A 292 -2.48 21.36 23.08
CA ARG A 292 -2.78 22.75 23.50
C ARG A 292 -2.40 23.80 22.46
N LYS A 293 -2.30 23.42 21.19
CA LYS A 293 -1.98 24.32 20.08
C LYS A 293 -3.26 24.85 19.46
N ARG A 294 -3.37 26.18 19.37
CA ARG A 294 -4.45 26.84 18.60
C ARG A 294 -4.21 26.64 17.09
N PRO A 295 -5.26 26.37 16.30
CA PRO A 295 -5.11 26.26 14.85
C PRO A 295 -4.68 27.57 14.23
N VAL A 296 -3.86 27.51 13.17
CA VAL A 296 -3.41 28.72 12.45
C VAL A 296 -4.53 29.28 11.58
N ALA A 297 -5.24 28.40 10.85
CA ALA A 297 -6.28 28.80 9.90
C ALA A 297 -7.24 27.63 9.64
N ALA A 298 -8.00 27.18 10.63
CA ALA A 298 -8.91 26.05 10.47
C ALA A 298 -10.30 26.44 9.88
N GLY A 299 -10.70 27.70 9.97
CA GLY A 299 -12.02 28.14 9.51
C GLY A 299 -13.15 27.26 10.08
N LYS A 300 -14.09 26.86 9.21
CA LYS A 300 -15.15 25.92 9.62
C LYS A 300 -14.64 24.54 10.06
N GLY A 301 -13.44 24.17 9.63
CA GLY A 301 -12.78 22.93 10.06
C GLY A 301 -12.41 22.88 11.54
N SER A 302 -12.47 24.01 12.27
CA SER A 302 -12.34 24.01 13.72
C SER A 302 -13.59 23.48 14.44
N GLY A 303 -14.76 23.57 13.81
CA GLY A 303 -16.03 23.23 14.44
C GLY A 303 -16.27 23.97 15.75
N GLY A 304 -15.73 25.22 15.88
CA GLY A 304 -15.80 26.03 17.10
C GLY A 304 -14.85 25.60 18.24
N ARG A 305 -13.94 24.64 17.98
CA ARG A 305 -12.96 24.15 18.97
C ARG A 305 -11.73 25.03 19.03
N GLU A 306 -11.12 25.10 20.20
CA GLU A 306 -10.02 26.03 20.48
C GLU A 306 -8.63 25.45 20.14
N PHE A 307 -8.44 24.13 20.31
CA PHE A 307 -7.14 23.49 20.19
C PHE A 307 -7.15 22.37 19.15
N ASP A 308 -6.01 22.16 18.48
CA ASP A 308 -5.82 21.03 17.57
C ASP A 308 -5.99 19.71 18.35
N VAL A 309 -5.37 19.59 19.52
CA VAL A 309 -5.55 18.51 20.50
C VAL A 309 -5.72 19.12 21.90
N LYS A 310 -6.88 18.92 22.53
CA LYS A 310 -7.18 19.35 23.89
C LYS A 310 -7.01 18.18 24.85
N PRO A 311 -5.95 18.15 25.68
CA PRO A 311 -5.72 17.06 26.62
C PRO A 311 -6.95 16.78 27.50
N GLY A 312 -7.30 15.49 27.62
CA GLY A 312 -8.44 15.04 28.41
C GLY A 312 -9.83 15.31 27.78
N ASP A 313 -9.88 16.02 26.64
CA ASP A 313 -11.15 16.39 25.99
C ASP A 313 -11.11 16.05 24.48
N PRO A 314 -11.41 14.79 24.12
CA PRO A 314 -11.46 14.38 22.72
C PRO A 314 -12.46 15.17 21.86
N ASP A 315 -13.67 15.43 22.39
CA ASP A 315 -14.73 16.16 21.66
C ASP A 315 -14.40 17.64 21.49
N GLY A 316 -13.57 18.21 22.35
CA GLY A 316 -13.00 19.55 22.26
C GLY A 316 -11.79 19.65 21.34
N SER A 317 -11.36 18.55 20.68
CA SER A 317 -10.17 18.48 19.83
C SER A 317 -10.51 18.57 18.35
N ILE A 318 -9.89 19.52 17.64
CA ILE A 318 -10.08 19.72 16.20
C ILE A 318 -9.62 18.47 15.40
N LEU A 319 -8.52 17.86 15.81
CA LEU A 319 -7.97 16.68 15.15
C LEU A 319 -9.02 15.57 15.05
N LEU A 320 -9.66 15.21 16.18
CA LEU A 320 -10.67 14.15 16.19
C LEU A 320 -11.91 14.56 15.39
N TYR A 321 -12.41 15.77 15.57
CA TYR A 321 -13.54 16.29 14.80
C TYR A 321 -13.35 16.18 13.29
N ARG A 322 -12.15 16.51 12.79
CA ARG A 322 -11.85 16.44 11.36
C ARG A 322 -11.66 15.00 10.88
N VAL A 323 -11.14 14.10 11.71
CA VAL A 323 -10.97 12.68 11.35
C VAL A 323 -12.34 11.97 11.30
N GLU A 324 -13.27 12.31 12.18
CA GLU A 324 -14.65 11.79 12.17
C GLU A 324 -15.49 12.33 11.00
N SER A 325 -15.23 13.57 10.58
CA SER A 325 -16.03 14.24 9.57
C SER A 325 -15.88 13.59 8.18
N ILE A 326 -16.97 13.62 7.43
CA ILE A 326 -17.02 13.32 5.98
C ILE A 326 -17.39 14.58 5.17
N GLU A 327 -17.55 15.74 5.83
CA GLU A 327 -17.93 16.98 5.17
C GLU A 327 -16.75 17.57 4.38
N PRO A 328 -16.92 17.86 3.08
CA PRO A 328 -15.89 18.51 2.28
C PRO A 328 -15.41 19.85 2.89
N GLY A 329 -14.10 20.02 2.98
CA GLY A 329 -13.46 21.19 3.62
C GLY A 329 -13.40 21.14 5.15
N VAL A 330 -13.99 20.10 5.78
CA VAL A 330 -13.83 19.78 7.21
C VAL A 330 -13.02 18.52 7.39
N MET A 331 -13.37 17.47 6.65
CA MET A 331 -12.74 16.15 6.81
C MET A 331 -11.22 16.18 6.60
N MET A 332 -10.51 15.33 7.35
CA MET A 332 -9.08 15.02 7.17
C MET A 332 -8.86 13.49 7.19
N PRO A 333 -8.05 12.94 6.27
CA PRO A 333 -7.48 13.60 5.07
C PRO A 333 -8.55 14.13 4.12
N GLU A 334 -8.24 15.20 3.39
CA GLU A 334 -9.16 15.79 2.39
C GLU A 334 -9.37 14.92 1.16
N LEU A 335 -8.41 14.02 0.89
CA LEU A 335 -8.40 13.11 -0.25
C LEU A 335 -8.10 11.69 0.21
N GLY A 336 -8.52 10.71 -0.59
CA GLY A 336 -8.16 9.29 -0.39
C GLY A 336 -9.09 8.53 0.53
N ARG A 337 -10.15 9.13 1.03
CA ARG A 337 -11.24 8.48 1.77
C ARG A 337 -12.57 9.18 1.53
N HIS A 338 -13.65 8.44 1.72
CA HIS A 338 -15.04 8.92 1.78
C HIS A 338 -15.71 8.54 3.11
N LEU A 339 -15.17 7.51 3.79
CA LEU A 339 -15.67 7.00 5.05
C LEU A 339 -14.73 7.38 6.19
N PRO A 340 -15.22 7.56 7.44
CA PRO A 340 -14.37 7.61 8.61
C PRO A 340 -13.81 6.21 8.90
N ASP A 341 -12.66 6.16 9.58
CA ASP A 341 -12.12 4.92 10.16
C ASP A 341 -12.58 4.83 11.63
N PRO A 342 -13.61 4.03 11.95
CA PRO A 342 -14.16 4.01 13.31
C PRO A 342 -13.19 3.45 14.36
N GLU A 343 -12.29 2.55 13.96
CA GLU A 343 -11.28 2.00 14.86
C GLU A 343 -10.21 3.06 15.18
N ALA A 344 -9.78 3.81 14.17
CA ALA A 344 -8.84 4.90 14.37
C ALA A 344 -9.44 6.09 15.14
N VAL A 345 -10.70 6.41 14.91
CA VAL A 345 -11.44 7.41 15.69
C VAL A 345 -11.44 7.00 17.16
N LYS A 346 -11.74 5.73 17.48
CA LYS A 346 -11.68 5.22 18.84
C LYS A 346 -10.26 5.31 19.42
N LEU A 347 -9.25 4.89 18.67
CA LEU A 347 -7.84 4.97 19.09
C LEU A 347 -7.43 6.39 19.44
N LEU A 348 -7.74 7.36 18.58
CA LEU A 348 -7.39 8.77 18.81
C LEU A 348 -8.19 9.38 19.97
N ARG A 349 -9.44 8.99 20.13
CA ARG A 349 -10.29 9.39 21.25
C ARG A 349 -9.69 8.92 22.57
N ASP A 350 -9.33 7.66 22.65
CA ASP A 350 -8.73 7.06 23.87
C ASP A 350 -7.37 7.70 24.17
N TRP A 351 -6.55 7.94 23.15
CA TRP A 351 -5.26 8.62 23.29
C TRP A 351 -5.42 10.04 23.85
N ILE A 352 -6.30 10.86 23.24
CA ILE A 352 -6.52 12.25 23.68
C ILE A 352 -7.07 12.29 25.10
N ALA A 353 -7.96 11.35 25.47
CA ALA A 353 -8.53 11.27 26.82
C ALA A 353 -7.47 10.99 27.90
N GLN A 354 -6.38 10.31 27.58
CA GLN A 354 -5.29 10.01 28.52
C GLN A 354 -4.26 11.16 28.65
N LEU A 355 -4.22 12.09 27.69
CA LEU A 355 -3.30 13.24 27.76
C LEU A 355 -3.64 14.14 28.97
N ARG A 356 -2.61 14.73 29.59
CA ARG A 356 -2.74 15.61 30.78
C ARG A 356 -2.27 17.02 30.50
#